data_aca1ab0ddab979629c8c78f0ea97d136
#
_entry.id   aca1ab0ddab979629c8c78f0ea97d136
#
_cell.length_a   1.000
_cell.length_b   1.000
_cell.length_c   1.000
_cell.angle_alpha   90.00
_cell.angle_beta   90.00
_cell.angle_gamma   90.00
#
_symmetry.space_group_name_H-M   'P 1'
#
loop_
_entity.id
_entity.type
_entity.pdbx_description
1 polymer ?
#
loop_
_entity_poly.entity_id
_entity_poly.type
_entity_poly.pdbx_seq_one_letter_code
_entity_poly.pdbx_strand_id
1 'polypeptide(L)'
;DNHRNICIIPSSAHGTNPASAVMAGMKVVVTGTDNKGNIDFEELKKHVIEHSDNLAALMITYPSTYGVFESNIKSITQLIHENGGQVYMDGANMNAQVGLTSPKEIGADVCHLNLHKTFAIPHGGGGPGVGPISVAEHLKDFLPSNPIVKTGGNKAIDSISSAPWGSAMACIISYGYI
;
A
#
# COMPACT_ATOMS: atom_id res chain seq x y z
N ASP A 1 -7.22 -7.69 -18.50
CA ASP A 1 -8.10 -8.76 -18.03
C ASP A 1 -8.62 -8.43 -16.64
N ASN A 2 -9.92 -8.20 -16.49
CA ASN A 2 -10.52 -7.69 -15.25
C ASN A 2 -10.89 -8.80 -14.25
N HIS A 3 -10.30 -9.98 -14.35
CA HIS A 3 -10.68 -11.10 -13.50
C HIS A 3 -9.93 -11.12 -12.16
N ARG A 4 -8.75 -10.49 -12.06
CA ARG A 4 -7.96 -10.46 -10.82
C ARG A 4 -8.58 -9.48 -9.83
N ASN A 5 -9.18 -10.01 -8.77
CA ASN A 5 -9.90 -9.20 -7.78
C ASN A 5 -9.70 -9.65 -6.32
N ILE A 6 -8.81 -10.61 -6.07
CA ILE A 6 -8.50 -11.05 -4.71
C ILE A 6 -7.38 -10.18 -4.14
N CYS A 7 -7.62 -9.61 -2.95
CA CYS A 7 -6.63 -8.92 -2.14
C CYS A 7 -6.40 -9.70 -0.84
N ILE A 8 -5.19 -10.23 -0.67
CA ILE A 8 -4.82 -10.90 0.59
C ILE A 8 -4.32 -9.84 1.57
N ILE A 9 -4.79 -9.90 2.80
CA ILE A 9 -4.47 -8.90 3.84
C ILE A 9 -4.15 -9.64 5.15
N PRO A 10 -2.97 -9.43 5.76
CA PRO A 10 -2.67 -9.99 7.07
C PRO A 10 -3.60 -9.46 8.16
N SER A 11 -3.94 -10.30 9.13
CA SER A 11 -4.76 -9.93 10.29
C SER A 11 -4.13 -8.81 11.15
N SER A 12 -2.82 -8.59 11.01
CA SER A 12 -2.08 -7.48 11.63
C SER A 12 -2.26 -6.14 10.90
N ALA A 13 -2.97 -6.08 9.78
CA ALA A 13 -3.19 -4.83 9.06
C ALA A 13 -4.18 -3.92 9.77
N HIS A 14 -4.06 -2.60 9.56
CA HIS A 14 -5.05 -1.65 10.05
C HIS A 14 -6.41 -1.87 9.36
N GLY A 15 -7.50 -1.65 10.08
CA GLY A 15 -8.87 -1.87 9.57
C GLY A 15 -9.23 -1.07 8.31
N THR A 16 -8.53 0.04 8.02
CA THR A 16 -8.71 0.79 6.77
C THR A 16 -8.24 0.02 5.53
N ASN A 17 -7.30 -0.91 5.66
CA ASN A 17 -6.78 -1.67 4.53
C ASN A 17 -7.86 -2.56 3.90
N PRO A 18 -8.53 -3.46 4.64
CA PRO A 18 -9.62 -4.23 4.05
C PRO A 18 -10.80 -3.35 3.60
N ALA A 19 -11.11 -2.27 4.30
CA ALA A 19 -12.15 -1.34 3.88
C ALA A 19 -11.83 -0.70 2.52
N SER A 20 -10.59 -0.26 2.32
CA SER A 20 -10.13 0.33 1.05
C SER A 20 -10.13 -0.70 -0.09
N ALA A 21 -9.71 -1.94 0.18
CA ALA A 21 -9.75 -3.00 -0.82
C ALA A 21 -11.19 -3.30 -1.29
N VAL A 22 -12.14 -3.37 -0.37
CA VAL A 22 -13.56 -3.56 -0.69
C VAL A 22 -14.11 -2.36 -1.49
N MET A 23 -13.78 -1.13 -1.10
CA MET A 23 -14.18 0.07 -1.85
C MET A 23 -13.62 0.08 -3.27
N ALA A 24 -12.45 -0.51 -3.50
CA ALA A 24 -11.86 -0.69 -4.83
C ALA A 24 -12.47 -1.87 -5.62
N GLY A 25 -13.50 -2.53 -5.09
CA GLY A 25 -14.15 -3.67 -5.74
C GLY A 25 -13.44 -5.01 -5.58
N MET A 26 -12.46 -5.10 -4.69
CA MET A 26 -11.73 -6.33 -4.43
C MET A 26 -12.43 -7.20 -3.38
N LYS A 27 -12.19 -8.49 -3.44
CA LYS A 27 -12.55 -9.47 -2.41
C LYS A 27 -11.37 -9.67 -1.49
N VAL A 28 -11.60 -9.52 -0.19
CA VAL A 28 -10.55 -9.66 0.82
C VAL A 28 -10.44 -11.10 1.29
N VAL A 29 -9.22 -11.62 1.31
CA VAL A 29 -8.85 -12.87 1.96
C VAL A 29 -7.88 -12.53 3.09
N VAL A 30 -8.22 -12.93 4.31
CA VAL A 30 -7.39 -12.65 5.48
C VAL A 30 -6.42 -13.80 5.71
N THR A 31 -5.14 -13.48 5.92
CA THR A 31 -4.13 -14.44 6.39
C THR A 31 -3.77 -14.15 7.83
N GLY A 32 -3.53 -15.18 8.61
CA GLY A 32 -3.19 -15.10 10.02
C GLY A 32 -1.76 -14.63 10.29
N THR A 33 -1.46 -14.51 11.57
CA THR A 33 -0.12 -14.25 12.09
C THR A 33 0.30 -15.36 13.04
N ASP A 34 1.60 -15.63 13.11
CA ASP A 34 2.17 -16.53 14.09
C ASP A 34 2.12 -15.93 15.53
N ASN A 35 2.57 -16.71 16.51
CA ASN A 35 2.60 -16.28 17.91
C ASN A 35 3.65 -15.18 18.21
N LYS A 36 4.49 -14.81 17.24
CA LYS A 36 5.45 -13.70 17.29
C LYS A 36 4.96 -12.46 16.55
N GLY A 37 3.79 -12.55 15.92
CA GLY A 37 3.19 -11.46 15.15
C GLY A 37 3.69 -11.34 13.71
N ASN A 38 4.49 -12.29 13.21
CA ASN A 38 4.82 -12.36 11.79
C ASN A 38 3.65 -12.94 11.00
N ILE A 39 3.62 -12.67 9.71
CA ILE A 39 2.65 -13.30 8.81
C ILE A 39 2.84 -14.82 8.83
N ASP A 40 1.76 -15.57 8.98
CA ASP A 40 1.80 -17.03 8.81
C ASP A 40 2.09 -17.35 7.33
N PHE A 41 3.34 -17.67 7.05
CA PHE A 41 3.81 -17.88 5.68
C PHE A 41 3.17 -19.08 5.00
N GLU A 42 2.90 -20.15 5.74
CA GLU A 42 2.28 -21.34 5.18
C GLU A 42 0.80 -21.11 4.84
N GLU A 43 0.08 -20.40 5.70
CA GLU A 43 -1.29 -19.98 5.42
C GLU A 43 -1.33 -19.02 4.24
N LEU A 44 -0.44 -18.01 4.21
CA LEU A 44 -0.32 -17.09 3.07
C LEU A 44 -0.09 -17.84 1.76
N LYS A 45 0.86 -18.77 1.75
CA LYS A 45 1.19 -19.58 0.57
C LYS A 45 -0.01 -20.40 0.09
N LYS A 46 -0.77 -20.99 1.01
CA LYS A 46 -2.00 -21.69 0.69
C LYS A 46 -3.01 -20.78 -0.01
N HIS A 47 -3.26 -19.59 0.54
CA HIS A 47 -4.18 -18.62 -0.08
C HIS A 47 -3.69 -18.12 -1.44
N VAL A 48 -2.38 -17.88 -1.60
CA VAL A 48 -1.80 -17.48 -2.88
C VAL A 48 -2.01 -18.54 -3.95
N ILE A 49 -1.78 -19.81 -3.63
CA ILE A 49 -1.96 -20.92 -4.57
C ILE A 49 -3.45 -21.10 -4.92
N GLU A 50 -4.32 -21.09 -3.90
CA GLU A 50 -5.77 -21.23 -4.07
C GLU A 50 -6.37 -20.18 -4.98
N HIS A 51 -5.83 -18.95 -4.92
CA HIS A 51 -6.34 -17.79 -5.65
C HIS A 51 -5.41 -17.31 -6.77
N SER A 52 -4.44 -18.10 -7.19
CA SER A 52 -3.39 -17.68 -8.15
C SER A 52 -3.95 -17.04 -9.43
N ASP A 53 -5.06 -17.56 -9.96
CA ASP A 53 -5.70 -17.01 -11.16
C ASP A 53 -6.35 -15.64 -10.94
N ASN A 54 -6.81 -15.38 -9.72
CA ASN A 54 -7.56 -14.17 -9.36
C ASN A 54 -6.79 -13.22 -8.41
N LEU A 55 -5.56 -13.56 -8.05
CA LEU A 55 -4.75 -12.77 -7.12
C LEU A 55 -4.42 -11.40 -7.74
N ALA A 56 -4.99 -10.34 -7.19
CA ALA A 56 -4.70 -8.97 -7.59
C ALA A 56 -3.56 -8.38 -6.77
N ALA A 57 -3.63 -8.50 -5.43
CA ALA A 57 -2.67 -7.86 -4.55
C ALA A 57 -2.52 -8.55 -3.19
N LEU A 58 -1.36 -8.37 -2.59
CA LEU A 58 -1.15 -8.43 -1.14
C LEU A 58 -1.09 -6.99 -0.61
N MET A 59 -1.85 -6.67 0.43
CA MET A 59 -1.81 -5.36 1.08
C MET A 59 -1.26 -5.51 2.50
N ILE A 60 -0.07 -4.99 2.74
CA ILE A 60 0.67 -5.14 4.00
C ILE A 60 1.00 -3.80 4.63
N THR A 61 1.08 -3.76 5.95
CA THR A 61 1.71 -2.67 6.71
C THR A 61 3.12 -3.11 7.12
N TYR A 62 4.15 -2.32 6.81
CA TYR A 62 5.52 -2.69 7.13
C TYR A 62 6.30 -1.51 7.72
N PRO A 63 6.91 -1.68 8.93
CA PRO A 63 6.66 -2.78 9.86
C PRO A 63 5.17 -2.86 10.26
N SER A 64 4.74 -4.02 10.78
CA SER A 64 3.34 -4.28 11.06
C SER A 64 2.78 -3.37 12.18
N THR A 65 1.46 -3.35 12.34
CA THR A 65 0.83 -2.63 13.48
C THR A 65 1.20 -3.20 14.84
N TYR A 66 1.72 -4.42 14.87
CA TYR A 66 2.28 -5.04 16.09
C TYR A 66 3.73 -4.62 16.36
N GLY A 67 4.32 -3.77 15.52
CA GLY A 67 5.71 -3.33 15.62
C GLY A 67 6.72 -4.37 15.14
N VAL A 68 6.28 -5.37 14.38
CA VAL A 68 7.14 -6.45 13.89
C VAL A 68 7.69 -6.11 12.50
N PHE A 69 9.02 -6.16 12.38
CA PHE A 69 9.68 -6.23 11.07
C PHE A 69 9.63 -7.68 10.59
N GLU A 70 8.83 -7.92 9.58
CA GLU A 70 8.68 -9.23 8.96
C GLU A 70 10.01 -9.69 8.35
N SER A 71 10.63 -10.70 8.96
CA SER A 71 11.96 -11.19 8.53
C SER A 71 11.94 -11.83 7.16
N ASN A 72 10.81 -12.40 6.77
CA ASN A 72 10.61 -13.09 5.49
C ASN A 72 9.99 -12.19 4.42
N ILE A 73 9.98 -10.88 4.60
CA ILE A 73 9.28 -9.95 3.72
C ILE A 73 9.62 -10.15 2.23
N LYS A 74 10.89 -10.39 1.90
CA LYS A 74 11.31 -10.61 0.51
C LYS A 74 10.74 -11.90 -0.08
N SER A 75 10.69 -12.97 0.70
CA SER A 75 10.08 -14.23 0.27
C SER A 75 8.56 -14.09 0.08
N ILE A 76 7.93 -13.31 0.95
CA ILE A 76 6.49 -12.99 0.85
C ILE A 76 6.20 -12.22 -0.43
N THR A 77 6.92 -11.12 -0.69
CA THR A 77 6.69 -10.29 -1.87
C THR A 77 7.01 -11.04 -3.16
N GLN A 78 8.08 -11.84 -3.16
CA GLN A 78 8.41 -12.70 -4.29
C GLN A 78 7.31 -13.72 -4.60
N LEU A 79 6.77 -14.38 -3.58
CA LEU A 79 5.66 -15.34 -3.74
C LEU A 79 4.44 -14.69 -4.41
N ILE A 80 4.11 -13.46 -4.04
CA ILE A 80 3.01 -12.69 -4.65
C ILE A 80 3.30 -12.40 -6.13
N HIS A 81 4.50 -11.90 -6.44
CA HIS A 81 4.89 -11.58 -7.82
C HIS A 81 4.92 -12.81 -8.72
N GLU A 82 5.44 -13.93 -8.25
CA GLU A 82 5.48 -15.19 -8.99
C GLU A 82 4.08 -15.72 -9.36
N ASN A 83 3.06 -15.30 -8.61
CA ASN A 83 1.66 -15.63 -8.87
C ASN A 83 0.87 -14.47 -9.54
N GLY A 84 1.57 -13.46 -10.06
CA GLY A 84 1.02 -12.37 -10.85
C GLY A 84 0.29 -11.29 -10.04
N GLY A 85 0.39 -11.33 -8.71
CA GLY A 85 -0.13 -10.29 -7.82
C GLY A 85 0.82 -9.10 -7.70
N GLN A 86 0.31 -7.98 -7.17
CA GLN A 86 1.08 -6.79 -6.82
C GLN A 86 1.18 -6.65 -5.30
N VAL A 87 2.21 -5.96 -4.82
CA VAL A 87 2.39 -5.70 -3.39
C VAL A 87 2.10 -4.23 -3.09
N TYR A 88 1.03 -4.00 -2.34
CA TYR A 88 0.68 -2.68 -1.81
C TYR A 88 1.17 -2.56 -0.37
N MET A 89 2.08 -1.63 -0.13
CA MET A 89 2.59 -1.33 1.20
C MET A 89 1.86 -0.13 1.81
N ASP A 90 1.24 -0.34 2.95
CA ASP A 90 0.83 0.74 3.84
C ASP A 90 2.06 1.34 4.51
N GLY A 91 2.41 2.55 4.12
CA GLY A 91 3.57 3.29 4.59
C GLY A 91 3.32 4.11 5.86
N ALA A 92 2.29 3.78 6.64
CA ALA A 92 1.99 4.47 7.89
C ALA A 92 3.16 4.47 8.88
N ASN A 93 3.98 3.43 8.88
CA ASN A 93 5.14 3.26 9.75
C ASN A 93 6.47 3.59 9.04
N MET A 94 6.47 4.47 8.05
CA MET A 94 7.67 4.85 7.27
C MET A 94 8.81 5.37 8.16
N ASN A 95 8.52 6.01 9.29
CA ASN A 95 9.50 6.46 10.27
C ASN A 95 10.44 5.34 10.77
N ALA A 96 9.98 4.10 10.79
CA ALA A 96 10.79 2.96 11.19
C ALA A 96 11.67 2.40 10.03
N GLN A 97 11.48 2.87 8.81
CA GLN A 97 12.22 2.44 7.63
C GLN A 97 13.30 3.44 7.20
N VAL A 98 13.11 4.73 7.50
CA VAL A 98 14.01 5.80 7.05
C VAL A 98 15.45 5.52 7.47
N GLY A 99 16.35 5.51 6.49
CA GLY A 99 17.77 5.22 6.69
C GLY A 99 18.14 3.73 6.84
N LEU A 100 17.15 2.82 6.89
CA LEU A 100 17.36 1.38 7.05
C LEU A 100 16.95 0.56 5.82
N THR A 101 15.82 0.91 5.21
CA THR A 101 15.28 0.21 4.03
C THR A 101 14.37 1.13 3.25
N SER A 102 13.78 0.62 2.17
CA SER A 102 12.82 1.36 1.35
C SER A 102 11.71 0.43 0.83
N PRO A 103 10.54 0.98 0.44
CA PRO A 103 9.48 0.18 -0.19
C PRO A 103 9.96 -0.66 -1.37
N LYS A 104 10.84 -0.09 -2.21
CA LYS A 104 11.43 -0.80 -3.35
C LYS A 104 12.29 -1.99 -2.92
N GLU A 105 13.11 -1.83 -1.88
CA GLU A 105 13.98 -2.90 -1.40
C GLU A 105 13.22 -4.07 -0.78
N ILE A 106 12.07 -3.82 -0.20
CA ILE A 106 11.21 -4.88 0.33
C ILE A 106 10.31 -5.51 -0.74
N GLY A 107 10.29 -4.96 -1.96
CA GLY A 107 9.51 -5.49 -3.08
C GLY A 107 8.09 -4.93 -3.18
N ALA A 108 7.82 -3.76 -2.64
CA ALA A 108 6.52 -3.10 -2.82
C ALA A 108 6.39 -2.47 -4.21
N ASP A 109 5.23 -2.66 -4.84
CA ASP A 109 4.87 -2.06 -6.12
C ASP A 109 4.13 -0.74 -5.94
N VAL A 110 3.40 -0.61 -4.85
CA VAL A 110 2.65 0.59 -4.46
C VAL A 110 2.93 0.88 -2.99
N CYS A 111 3.13 2.15 -2.66
CA CYS A 111 3.25 2.60 -1.28
C CYS A 111 2.52 3.92 -1.09
N HIS A 112 1.59 4.00 -0.13
CA HIS A 112 1.08 5.28 0.35
C HIS A 112 1.81 5.74 1.60
N LEU A 113 1.85 7.05 1.82
CA LEU A 113 2.44 7.67 3.01
C LEU A 113 1.39 8.46 3.80
N ASN A 114 1.52 8.41 5.12
CA ASN A 114 0.78 9.26 6.04
C ASN A 114 1.67 10.42 6.50
N LEU A 115 1.51 11.60 5.91
CA LEU A 115 2.35 12.75 6.24
C LEU A 115 2.16 13.22 7.69
N HIS A 116 0.99 12.99 8.27
CA HIS A 116 0.68 13.29 9.68
C HIS A 116 1.32 12.32 10.69
N LYS A 117 2.11 11.37 10.23
CA LYS A 117 2.91 10.47 11.05
C LYS A 117 4.39 10.80 10.90
N THR A 118 5.04 10.29 9.89
CA THR A 118 6.48 10.44 9.68
C THR A 118 6.90 11.88 9.34
N PHE A 119 6.04 12.67 8.69
CA PHE A 119 6.39 13.97 8.10
C PHE A 119 5.72 15.17 8.77
N ALA A 120 5.31 15.00 10.02
CA ALA A 120 4.95 16.04 10.99
C ALA A 120 3.79 16.99 10.64
N ILE A 121 2.99 16.74 9.61
CA ILE A 121 1.82 17.59 9.38
C ILE A 121 0.73 17.32 10.42
N PRO A 122 -0.14 18.29 10.73
CA PRO A 122 -1.26 18.06 11.64
C PRO A 122 -2.28 17.08 11.04
N HIS A 123 -2.85 16.22 11.86
CA HIS A 123 -3.95 15.34 11.47
C HIS A 123 -5.28 16.12 11.32
N GLY A 124 -5.43 17.23 12.05
CA GLY A 124 -6.56 18.16 11.92
C GLY A 124 -7.92 17.61 12.32
N GLY A 125 -7.94 16.58 13.17
CA GLY A 125 -9.21 15.97 13.64
C GLY A 125 -9.98 15.16 12.60
N GLY A 126 -9.44 14.96 11.40
CA GLY A 126 -10.18 14.23 10.35
C GLY A 126 -9.37 13.84 9.13
N GLY A 127 -8.11 14.11 9.16
CA GLY A 127 -7.20 13.78 8.08
C GLY A 127 -6.85 14.96 7.18
N PRO A 128 -5.58 15.10 6.91
CA PRO A 128 -5.08 16.13 6.01
C PRO A 128 -5.49 15.86 4.57
N GLY A 129 -5.72 16.89 3.80
CA GLY A 129 -6.10 16.81 2.39
C GLY A 129 -4.94 16.44 1.46
N VAL A 130 -4.03 15.57 1.89
CA VAL A 130 -2.89 15.08 1.10
C VAL A 130 -2.51 13.67 1.49
N GLY A 131 -2.34 12.81 0.50
CA GLY A 131 -1.92 11.42 0.67
C GLY A 131 -0.97 11.03 -0.46
N PRO A 132 0.34 11.19 -0.29
CA PRO A 132 1.30 10.77 -1.30
C PRO A 132 1.22 9.28 -1.57
N ILE A 133 1.26 8.93 -2.85
CA ILE A 133 1.36 7.55 -3.30
C ILE A 133 2.53 7.43 -4.27
N SER A 134 3.31 6.38 -4.11
CA SER A 134 4.40 6.01 -5.01
C SER A 134 4.11 4.67 -5.63
N VAL A 135 4.48 4.51 -6.89
CA VAL A 135 4.29 3.25 -7.62
C VAL A 135 5.56 2.82 -8.34
N ALA A 136 5.69 1.51 -8.56
CA ALA A 136 6.72 0.96 -9.43
C ALA A 136 6.49 1.40 -10.89
N GLU A 137 7.56 1.39 -11.70
CA GLU A 137 7.56 1.92 -13.08
C GLU A 137 6.43 1.35 -13.95
N HIS A 138 6.14 0.07 -13.82
CA HIS A 138 5.09 -0.60 -14.61
C HIS A 138 3.66 -0.16 -14.27
N LEU A 139 3.45 0.51 -13.14
CA LEU A 139 2.15 1.00 -12.69
C LEU A 139 1.93 2.50 -12.94
N LYS A 140 2.95 3.25 -13.36
CA LYS A 140 2.87 4.71 -13.51
C LYS A 140 1.77 5.17 -14.47
N ASP A 141 1.52 4.41 -15.53
CA ASP A 141 0.53 4.75 -16.54
C ASP A 141 -0.92 4.63 -16.05
N PHE A 142 -1.13 3.97 -14.91
CA PHE A 142 -2.43 3.77 -14.30
C PHE A 142 -2.75 4.76 -13.18
N LEU A 143 -1.83 5.66 -12.83
CA LEU A 143 -2.05 6.69 -11.82
C LEU A 143 -3.25 7.58 -12.20
N PRO A 144 -3.98 8.14 -11.21
CA PRO A 144 -5.17 8.94 -11.47
C PRO A 144 -4.96 10.11 -12.43
N SER A 145 -5.89 10.30 -13.33
CA SER A 145 -5.96 11.46 -14.19
C SER A 145 -6.58 12.68 -13.46
N ASN A 146 -6.48 13.85 -14.09
CA ASN A 146 -7.21 15.03 -13.66
C ASN A 146 -7.69 15.80 -14.89
N PRO A 147 -8.93 16.31 -14.92
CA PRO A 147 -9.50 16.95 -16.10
C PRO A 147 -8.86 18.32 -16.43
N ILE A 148 -8.21 18.97 -15.48
CA ILE A 148 -7.63 20.31 -15.64
C ILE A 148 -6.10 20.24 -15.77
N VAL A 149 -5.48 19.37 -14.98
CA VAL A 149 -4.01 19.23 -14.95
C VAL A 149 -3.62 17.89 -15.54
N LYS A 150 -2.65 17.88 -16.45
CA LYS A 150 -2.16 16.62 -17.05
C LYS A 150 -1.41 15.81 -15.98
N THR A 151 -2.11 14.85 -15.40
CA THR A 151 -1.59 13.83 -14.48
C THR A 151 -1.95 12.44 -15.00
N GLY A 152 -1.30 11.42 -14.47
CA GLY A 152 -1.50 10.05 -14.94
C GLY A 152 -0.88 9.78 -16.30
N GLY A 153 -0.96 8.55 -16.74
CA GLY A 153 -0.45 8.07 -18.03
C GLY A 153 -1.56 7.72 -19.02
N ASN A 154 -1.20 6.97 -20.06
CA ASN A 154 -2.13 6.60 -21.14
C ASN A 154 -3.26 5.66 -20.72
N LYS A 155 -3.11 4.99 -19.57
CA LYS A 155 -4.08 4.06 -18.98
C LYS A 155 -4.60 4.57 -17.64
N ALA A 156 -4.52 5.89 -17.41
CA ALA A 156 -4.90 6.51 -16.16
C ALA A 156 -6.34 6.17 -15.77
N ILE A 157 -6.55 5.90 -14.49
CA ILE A 157 -7.89 5.82 -13.92
C ILE A 157 -8.48 7.22 -13.77
N ASP A 158 -9.79 7.29 -13.55
CA ASP A 158 -10.49 8.56 -13.34
C ASP A 158 -9.93 9.33 -12.14
N SER A 159 -10.20 10.63 -12.13
CA SER A 159 -9.80 11.51 -11.01
C SER A 159 -10.45 11.05 -9.71
N ILE A 160 -9.63 10.85 -8.69
CA ILE A 160 -10.08 10.44 -7.35
C ILE A 160 -10.28 11.62 -6.39
N SER A 161 -9.81 12.81 -6.75
CA SER A 161 -9.97 14.02 -5.94
C SER A 161 -9.96 15.27 -6.81
N SER A 162 -10.57 16.36 -6.32
CA SER A 162 -10.59 17.65 -7.01
C SER A 162 -9.20 18.29 -7.08
N ALA A 163 -8.37 18.10 -6.05
CA ALA A 163 -7.02 18.62 -6.00
C ALA A 163 -6.01 17.54 -6.42
N PRO A 164 -5.38 17.67 -7.61
CA PRO A 164 -4.49 16.62 -8.13
C PRO A 164 -3.24 16.38 -7.28
N TRP A 165 -2.81 17.39 -6.53
CA TRP A 165 -1.62 17.34 -5.67
C TRP A 165 -1.95 17.35 -4.17
N GLY A 166 -3.23 17.23 -3.82
CA GLY A 166 -3.68 17.43 -2.44
C GLY A 166 -3.49 18.86 -1.95
N SER A 167 -3.50 19.06 -0.63
CA SER A 167 -3.27 20.36 -0.01
C SER A 167 -1.79 20.73 -0.03
N ALA A 168 -1.38 21.63 -0.92
CA ALA A 168 0.00 22.09 -1.01
C ALA A 168 0.49 22.77 0.29
N MET A 169 -0.41 23.41 1.04
CA MET A 169 -0.08 24.02 2.33
C MET A 169 0.44 23.00 3.35
N ALA A 170 -0.14 21.79 3.39
CA ALA A 170 0.34 20.73 4.26
C ALA A 170 1.76 20.29 3.91
N CYS A 171 2.12 20.27 2.64
CA CYS A 171 3.45 19.90 2.19
C CYS A 171 4.54 20.91 2.63
N ILE A 172 4.19 22.20 2.82
CA ILE A 172 5.14 23.22 3.33
C ILE A 172 5.62 22.86 4.74
N ILE A 173 4.73 22.30 5.57
CA ILE A 173 5.09 21.86 6.93
C ILE A 173 6.10 20.71 6.86
N SER A 174 5.83 19.71 6.04
CA SER A 174 6.78 18.60 5.84
C SER A 174 8.12 19.08 5.28
N TYR A 175 8.09 20.01 4.32
CA TYR A 175 9.31 20.59 3.74
C TYR A 175 10.17 21.33 4.79
N GLY A 176 9.53 22.06 5.69
CA GLY A 176 10.23 22.73 6.78
C GLY A 176 10.70 21.78 7.90
N TYR A 177 10.14 20.58 7.98
CA TYR A 177 10.53 19.56 8.95
C TYR A 177 11.73 18.72 8.47
N ILE A 178 11.82 18.41 7.18
CA ILE A 178 12.92 17.66 6.56
C ILE A 178 14.15 18.55 6.39
#